data_a0c0c988ad3906a4ff0fc4d974e3c9c9
#
_entry.id   a0c0c988ad3906a4ff0fc4d974e3c9c9
#
_cell.length_a   1.000
_cell.length_b   1.000
_cell.length_c   1.000
_cell.angle_alpha   90.00
_cell.angle_beta   90.00
_cell.angle_gamma   90.00
#
_symmetry.space_group_name_H-M   'P 1'
#
loop_
_entity.id
_entity.type
_entity.pdbx_description
1 polymer ?
#
loop_
_entity_poly.entity_id
_entity_poly.type
_entity_poly.pdbx_seq_one_letter_code
_entity_poly.pdbx_strand_id
1 'polypeptide(L)'
;MNLRICIVTFLAITCAACVLIPADSPVNNLLLAQQVPNFHLPETLPSPTVPKMMISTLRVAGMPIILEQTELKDVRGRLGGTIRRSGDASTADAWLCYFGGNANKRWEVWISSGEIGGLRWIDGFTLQRLAGKATPEKGCRMIPESKGGVELPIALRLGQSEAQVRTILGKPTARYQTTLLYYHEHEESIHNQPYSVLNTVTIDFREGAVFAIGVFKSSQT
;
A
#
# COMPACT_ATOMS: atom_id res chain seq x y z
N MET A 1 12.82 -0.02 86.56
CA MET A 1 12.37 -0.96 85.56
C MET A 1 12.10 -0.16 84.27
N ASN A 2 13.10 0.00 83.46
CA ASN A 2 13.07 0.89 82.28
C ASN A 2 12.84 0.08 81.00
N LEU A 3 11.65 0.23 80.41
CA LEU A 3 11.27 -0.41 79.14
C LEU A 3 11.74 0.51 78.00
N ARG A 4 12.73 0.05 77.21
CA ARG A 4 13.20 0.73 75.98
C ARG A 4 12.39 0.21 74.81
N ILE A 5 11.58 1.08 74.21
CA ILE A 5 10.85 0.80 72.96
C ILE A 5 11.80 1.14 71.83
N CYS A 6 12.19 0.11 71.04
CA CYS A 6 12.88 0.31 69.79
C CYS A 6 11.85 0.63 68.67
N ILE A 7 11.89 1.83 68.13
CA ILE A 7 11.14 2.21 66.95
C ILE A 7 11.98 1.82 65.74
N VAL A 8 11.56 0.84 65.00
CA VAL A 8 12.14 0.46 63.70
C VAL A 8 11.50 1.34 62.61
N THR A 9 12.28 2.27 62.11
CA THR A 9 11.87 3.13 61.00
C THR A 9 12.10 2.37 59.70
N PHE A 10 11.02 1.96 59.03
CA PHE A 10 11.07 1.41 57.66
C PHE A 10 11.27 2.56 56.66
N LEU A 11 12.43 2.63 56.06
CA LEU A 11 12.73 3.54 54.95
C LEU A 11 12.18 2.89 53.68
N ALA A 12 11.02 3.32 53.17
CA ALA A 12 10.50 2.94 51.89
C ALA A 12 11.25 3.70 50.80
N ILE A 13 12.16 3.03 50.10
CA ILE A 13 12.81 3.55 48.91
C ILE A 13 11.87 3.31 47.75
N THR A 14 11.09 4.33 47.36
CA THR A 14 10.32 4.35 46.11
C THR A 14 11.26 4.73 44.99
N CYS A 15 11.79 3.72 44.27
CA CYS A 15 12.44 3.90 42.98
C CYS A 15 11.38 4.02 41.89
N ALA A 16 10.80 5.21 41.70
CA ALA A 16 9.97 5.52 40.52
C ALA A 16 10.88 6.10 39.43
N ALA A 17 11.65 5.25 38.78
CA ALA A 17 12.26 5.58 37.51
C ALA A 17 11.25 5.32 36.40
N CYS A 18 10.29 6.23 36.18
CA CYS A 18 9.56 6.32 34.92
C CYS A 18 10.55 6.75 33.84
N VAL A 19 11.11 5.78 33.14
CA VAL A 19 11.79 6.05 31.88
C VAL A 19 10.72 6.48 30.88
N LEU A 20 10.57 7.79 30.70
CA LEU A 20 9.85 8.34 29.56
C LEU A 20 10.65 7.96 28.31
N ILE A 21 10.24 6.89 27.63
CA ILE A 21 10.74 6.55 26.30
C ILE A 21 10.16 7.63 25.39
N PRO A 22 10.97 8.49 24.75
CA PRO A 22 10.46 9.46 23.81
C PRO A 22 9.76 8.72 22.67
N ALA A 23 8.56 9.20 22.29
CA ALA A 23 7.72 8.61 21.23
C ALA A 23 8.38 8.63 19.84
N ASP A 24 9.51 9.31 19.71
CA ASP A 24 10.32 9.40 18.47
C ASP A 24 11.47 8.40 18.45
N SER A 25 11.27 7.19 18.96
CA SER A 25 12.28 6.14 18.86
C SER A 25 12.55 5.83 17.38
N PRO A 26 13.80 5.92 16.89
CA PRO A 26 14.15 5.63 15.49
C PRO A 26 13.80 4.19 15.07
N VAL A 27 13.53 3.30 16.02
CA VAL A 27 13.10 1.92 15.78
C VAL A 27 11.69 1.86 15.18
N ASN A 28 10.76 2.74 15.60
CA ASN A 28 9.40 2.78 15.03
C ASN A 28 9.40 3.27 13.58
N ASN A 29 10.28 4.22 13.23
CA ASN A 29 10.41 4.68 11.85
C ASN A 29 11.04 3.63 10.93
N LEU A 30 11.89 2.74 11.46
CA LEU A 30 12.53 1.69 10.68
C LEU A 30 11.56 0.56 10.30
N LEU A 31 10.57 0.27 11.15
CA LEU A 31 9.53 -0.74 10.90
C LEU A 31 8.45 -0.21 9.93
N LEU A 32 8.11 1.07 10.01
CA LEU A 32 7.16 1.71 9.09
C LEU A 32 7.71 1.87 7.66
N ALA A 33 9.04 1.93 7.50
CA ALA A 33 9.71 2.07 6.20
C ALA A 33 9.79 0.78 5.38
N GLN A 34 9.25 -0.34 5.86
CA GLN A 34 9.31 -1.64 5.17
C GLN A 34 7.96 -2.17 4.71
N GLN A 35 6.89 -1.42 4.89
CA GLN A 35 5.55 -1.83 4.50
C GLN A 35 5.16 -1.20 3.16
N VAL A 36 4.44 -1.97 2.35
CA VAL A 36 3.72 -1.44 1.18
C VAL A 36 2.86 -0.27 1.66
N PRO A 37 2.92 0.91 0.99
CA PRO A 37 2.08 2.03 1.38
C PRO A 37 0.62 1.59 1.43
N ASN A 38 0.07 1.53 2.63
CA ASN A 38 -1.28 1.05 2.85
C ASN A 38 -2.23 2.25 2.78
N PHE A 39 -3.18 2.21 1.87
CA PHE A 39 -4.30 3.14 1.89
C PHE A 39 -5.22 2.68 3.02
N HIS A 40 -5.37 3.50 4.05
CA HIS A 40 -6.33 3.23 5.11
C HIS A 40 -7.73 3.23 4.51
N LEU A 41 -8.21 2.04 4.18
CA LEU A 41 -9.62 1.84 3.86
C LEU A 41 -10.41 1.96 5.18
N PRO A 42 -11.62 2.51 5.14
CA PRO A 42 -12.47 2.54 6.33
C PRO A 42 -12.82 1.13 6.76
N GLU A 43 -13.01 0.92 8.05
CA GLU A 43 -13.46 -0.37 8.61
C GLU A 43 -14.78 -0.85 7.99
N THR A 44 -15.64 0.12 7.61
CA THR A 44 -16.90 -0.17 6.92
C THR A 44 -16.83 0.45 5.52
N LEU A 45 -16.81 -0.39 4.50
CA LEU A 45 -16.86 0.07 3.12
C LEU A 45 -18.26 0.66 2.83
N PRO A 46 -18.35 1.80 2.14
CA PRO A 46 -19.62 2.36 1.70
C PRO A 46 -20.26 1.44 0.64
N SER A 47 -21.55 1.65 0.35
CA SER A 47 -22.21 0.92 -0.73
C SER A 47 -21.43 1.07 -2.05
N PRO A 48 -21.23 -0.03 -2.80
CA PRO A 48 -20.47 -0.01 -4.03
C PRO A 48 -21.11 0.94 -5.07
N THR A 49 -20.25 1.54 -5.88
CA THR A 49 -20.70 2.36 -7.02
C THR A 49 -20.05 1.79 -8.28
N VAL A 50 -20.73 1.93 -9.42
CA VAL A 50 -20.14 1.52 -10.70
C VAL A 50 -19.23 2.64 -11.20
N PRO A 51 -17.90 2.52 -11.12
CA PRO A 51 -16.98 3.47 -11.72
C PRO A 51 -17.07 3.36 -13.26
N LYS A 52 -16.71 4.42 -13.96
CA LYS A 52 -16.66 4.40 -15.42
C LYS A 52 -15.68 3.37 -15.98
N MET A 53 -14.59 3.12 -15.24
CA MET A 53 -13.52 2.21 -15.64
C MET A 53 -12.94 1.50 -14.42
N MET A 54 -12.66 0.21 -14.59
CA MET A 54 -11.96 -0.62 -13.62
C MET A 54 -10.49 -0.73 -14.01
N ILE A 55 -9.62 -0.81 -13.02
CA ILE A 55 -8.19 -1.01 -13.23
C ILE A 55 -7.84 -2.40 -12.69
N SER A 56 -7.45 -3.29 -13.58
CA SER A 56 -6.98 -4.64 -13.23
C SER A 56 -5.61 -4.95 -13.83
N THR A 57 -5.00 -3.96 -14.47
CA THR A 57 -3.73 -4.15 -15.19
C THR A 57 -2.80 -2.96 -14.94
N LEU A 58 -1.53 -3.27 -14.79
CA LEU A 58 -0.42 -2.33 -14.71
C LEU A 58 0.63 -2.75 -15.74
N ARG A 59 1.35 -1.82 -16.34
CA ARG A 59 2.53 -2.12 -17.16
C ARG A 59 3.76 -1.48 -16.52
N VAL A 60 4.79 -2.28 -16.25
CA VAL A 60 6.08 -1.82 -15.72
C VAL A 60 7.19 -2.21 -16.68
N ALA A 61 7.96 -1.25 -17.14
CA ALA A 61 9.04 -1.49 -18.13
C ALA A 61 8.57 -2.31 -19.34
N GLY A 62 7.39 -2.01 -19.86
CA GLY A 62 6.75 -2.72 -20.97
C GLY A 62 6.14 -4.08 -20.61
N MET A 63 6.38 -4.64 -19.42
CA MET A 63 5.78 -5.89 -18.97
C MET A 63 4.34 -5.66 -18.47
N PRO A 64 3.32 -6.30 -19.04
CA PRO A 64 1.97 -6.27 -18.49
C PRO A 64 1.91 -7.13 -17.22
N ILE A 65 1.23 -6.61 -16.20
CA ILE A 65 0.94 -7.24 -14.92
C ILE A 65 -0.56 -7.19 -14.76
N ILE A 66 -1.20 -8.36 -14.77
CA ILE A 66 -2.66 -8.50 -14.69
C ILE A 66 -2.97 -9.05 -13.29
N LEU A 67 -3.78 -8.32 -12.52
CA LEU A 67 -4.18 -8.73 -11.17
C LEU A 67 -4.89 -10.09 -11.22
N GLU A 68 -4.59 -10.95 -10.26
CA GLU A 68 -5.05 -12.34 -10.10
C GLU A 68 -4.65 -13.31 -11.23
N GLN A 69 -3.82 -12.85 -12.20
CA GLN A 69 -3.35 -13.69 -13.31
C GLN A 69 -1.83 -13.74 -13.43
N THR A 70 -1.14 -12.71 -12.95
CA THR A 70 0.32 -12.65 -12.97
C THR A 70 0.87 -13.04 -11.61
N GLU A 71 1.93 -13.86 -11.58
CA GLU A 71 2.59 -14.23 -10.34
C GLU A 71 3.76 -13.29 -10.00
N LEU A 72 4.00 -13.05 -8.71
CA LEU A 72 5.17 -12.29 -8.25
C LEU A 72 6.50 -12.87 -8.77
N LYS A 73 6.60 -14.21 -8.87
CA LYS A 73 7.82 -14.87 -9.38
C LYS A 73 8.11 -14.52 -10.84
N ASP A 74 7.07 -14.34 -11.67
CA ASP A 74 7.21 -14.03 -13.09
C ASP A 74 7.70 -12.58 -13.28
N VAL A 75 7.14 -11.65 -12.49
CA VAL A 75 7.62 -10.27 -12.47
C VAL A 75 9.07 -10.21 -12.01
N ARG A 76 9.42 -10.93 -10.93
CA ARG A 76 10.81 -11.04 -10.47
C ARG A 76 11.72 -11.63 -11.54
N GLY A 77 11.29 -12.67 -12.21
CA GLY A 77 12.05 -13.32 -13.28
C GLY A 77 12.40 -12.37 -14.42
N ARG A 78 11.45 -11.51 -14.81
CA ARG A 78 11.61 -10.58 -15.94
C ARG A 78 12.27 -9.26 -15.57
N LEU A 79 11.88 -8.66 -14.45
CA LEU A 79 12.33 -7.33 -14.02
C LEU A 79 13.44 -7.41 -12.96
N GLY A 80 13.64 -8.58 -12.36
CA GLY A 80 14.54 -8.80 -11.22
C GLY A 80 13.94 -8.24 -9.92
N GLY A 81 14.76 -8.01 -8.91
CA GLY A 81 14.33 -7.56 -7.59
C GLY A 81 14.22 -8.71 -6.59
N THR A 82 13.84 -8.38 -5.37
CA THR A 82 13.70 -9.35 -4.28
C THR A 82 12.25 -9.35 -3.80
N ILE A 83 11.60 -10.50 -3.81
CA ILE A 83 10.28 -10.66 -3.18
C ILE A 83 10.48 -10.53 -1.68
N ARG A 84 9.82 -9.57 -1.08
CA ARG A 84 9.78 -9.34 0.36
C ARG A 84 8.49 -9.91 0.92
N ARG A 85 8.50 -10.18 2.20
CA ARG A 85 7.34 -10.70 2.93
C ARG A 85 7.27 -10.05 4.30
N SER A 86 6.05 -9.83 4.77
CA SER A 86 5.77 -9.41 6.15
C SER A 86 4.48 -10.08 6.64
N GLY A 87 4.20 -9.93 7.92
CA GLY A 87 3.03 -10.53 8.55
C GLY A 87 3.24 -11.98 8.96
N ASP A 88 2.23 -12.50 9.62
CA ASP A 88 2.10 -13.90 10.02
C ASP A 88 1.09 -14.63 9.10
N ALA A 89 0.70 -15.85 9.47
CA ALA A 89 -0.16 -16.69 8.64
C ALA A 89 -1.52 -16.06 8.25
N SER A 90 -2.01 -15.10 9.02
CA SER A 90 -3.32 -14.45 8.79
C SER A 90 -3.23 -13.04 8.19
N THR A 91 -2.03 -12.46 8.18
CA THR A 91 -1.80 -11.09 7.69
C THR A 91 -0.59 -11.03 6.75
N ALA A 92 -0.24 -12.19 6.17
CA ALA A 92 0.95 -12.30 5.35
C ALA A 92 0.80 -11.56 4.02
N ASP A 93 1.77 -10.70 3.74
CA ASP A 93 1.93 -10.00 2.47
C ASP A 93 3.27 -10.33 1.83
N ALA A 94 3.27 -10.44 0.51
CA ALA A 94 4.47 -10.53 -0.30
C ALA A 94 4.48 -9.43 -1.35
N TRP A 95 5.63 -8.82 -1.63
CA TRP A 95 5.70 -7.75 -2.63
C TRP A 95 7.05 -7.63 -3.32
N LEU A 96 7.00 -6.99 -4.47
CA LEU A 96 8.14 -6.46 -5.21
C LEU A 96 8.03 -4.94 -5.26
N CYS A 97 9.17 -4.26 -5.20
CA CYS A 97 9.24 -2.82 -5.29
C CYS A 97 10.18 -2.39 -6.40
N TYR A 98 9.74 -1.40 -7.19
CA TYR A 98 10.51 -0.78 -8.26
C TYR A 98 10.40 0.74 -8.18
N PHE A 99 11.43 1.42 -8.66
CA PHE A 99 11.42 2.87 -8.82
C PHE A 99 12.08 3.29 -10.13
N GLY A 100 11.75 4.47 -10.59
CA GLY A 100 12.32 5.01 -11.84
C GLY A 100 11.89 6.44 -12.10
N GLY A 101 12.03 6.85 -13.35
CA GLY A 101 11.73 8.20 -13.82
C GLY A 101 12.91 9.16 -13.67
N ASN A 102 12.77 10.34 -14.26
CA ASN A 102 13.77 11.42 -14.21
C ASN A 102 13.53 12.38 -13.03
N ALA A 103 14.42 13.34 -12.85
CA ALA A 103 14.45 14.26 -11.69
C ALA A 103 13.08 14.88 -11.32
N ASN A 104 12.22 15.13 -12.31
CA ASN A 104 10.92 15.80 -12.10
C ASN A 104 9.71 14.85 -12.06
N LYS A 105 9.87 13.63 -12.55
CA LYS A 105 8.80 12.63 -12.69
C LYS A 105 9.21 11.28 -12.10
N ARG A 106 9.80 11.31 -10.92
CA ARG A 106 10.19 10.09 -10.21
C ARG A 106 8.97 9.39 -9.64
N TRP A 107 8.99 8.08 -9.73
CA TRP A 107 7.92 7.21 -9.24
C TRP A 107 8.50 6.00 -8.52
N GLU A 108 7.68 5.41 -7.70
CA GLU A 108 7.93 4.15 -7.03
C GLU A 108 6.65 3.32 -7.09
N VAL A 109 6.79 2.01 -7.31
CA VAL A 109 5.65 1.09 -7.41
C VAL A 109 5.92 -0.16 -6.59
N TRP A 110 4.94 -0.53 -5.77
CA TRP A 110 4.86 -1.81 -5.07
C TRP A 110 3.83 -2.67 -5.76
N ILE A 111 4.18 -3.92 -6.00
CA ILE A 111 3.33 -4.94 -6.61
C ILE A 111 3.17 -6.00 -5.55
N SER A 112 1.97 -6.20 -5.05
CA SER A 112 1.68 -6.99 -3.86
C SER A 112 0.83 -8.22 -4.15
N SER A 113 0.96 -9.20 -3.27
CA SER A 113 0.12 -10.37 -3.15
C SER A 113 -0.12 -10.62 -1.68
N GLY A 114 -1.34 -10.49 -1.23
CA GLY A 114 -1.76 -10.79 0.14
C GLY A 114 -2.21 -12.23 0.32
N GLU A 115 -2.84 -12.50 1.46
CA GLU A 115 -3.37 -13.82 1.81
C GLU A 115 -4.36 -14.33 0.76
N ILE A 116 -5.22 -13.47 0.24
CA ILE A 116 -6.21 -13.80 -0.80
C ILE A 116 -5.53 -14.27 -2.09
N GLY A 117 -4.42 -13.62 -2.48
CA GLY A 117 -3.59 -14.04 -3.62
C GLY A 117 -2.71 -15.26 -3.31
N GLY A 118 -2.78 -15.82 -2.10
CA GLY A 118 -1.97 -16.95 -1.64
C GLY A 118 -0.48 -16.64 -1.64
N LEU A 119 -0.08 -15.37 -1.49
CA LEU A 119 1.29 -14.85 -1.58
C LEU A 119 1.98 -15.18 -2.92
N ARG A 120 1.20 -15.51 -3.91
CA ARG A 120 1.64 -15.93 -5.25
C ARG A 120 1.09 -15.03 -6.34
N TRP A 121 -0.24 -14.93 -6.42
CA TRP A 121 -0.94 -14.13 -7.42
C TRP A 121 -0.99 -12.67 -6.99
N ILE A 122 -0.64 -11.79 -7.89
CA ILE A 122 -0.67 -10.35 -7.64
C ILE A 122 -2.13 -9.91 -7.53
N ASP A 123 -2.53 -9.40 -6.38
CA ASP A 123 -3.86 -8.88 -6.09
C ASP A 123 -3.91 -7.35 -6.03
N GLY A 124 -2.76 -6.69 -5.93
CA GLY A 124 -2.71 -5.24 -5.84
C GLY A 124 -1.41 -4.59 -6.29
N PHE A 125 -1.48 -3.29 -6.43
CA PHE A 125 -0.30 -2.44 -6.59
C PHE A 125 -0.54 -1.05 -6.01
N THR A 126 0.54 -0.41 -5.59
CA THR A 126 0.57 1.00 -5.21
C THR A 126 1.63 1.71 -6.02
N LEU A 127 1.21 2.71 -6.78
CA LEU A 127 2.08 3.61 -7.54
C LEU A 127 2.10 4.97 -6.86
N GLN A 128 3.27 5.49 -6.49
CA GLN A 128 3.38 6.82 -5.91
C GLN A 128 4.47 7.67 -6.55
N ARG A 129 4.32 8.98 -6.39
CA ARG A 129 5.32 9.97 -6.77
C ARG A 129 6.41 10.03 -5.70
N LEU A 130 7.68 9.99 -6.12
CA LEU A 130 8.80 10.33 -5.26
C LEU A 130 9.04 11.84 -5.31
N ALA A 131 8.80 12.52 -4.21
CA ALA A 131 8.94 13.97 -4.13
C ALA A 131 10.41 14.41 -4.05
N GLY A 132 10.80 15.36 -4.86
CA GLY A 132 12.10 16.05 -4.79
C GLY A 132 13.30 15.10 -4.70
N LYS A 133 14.06 15.20 -3.60
CA LYS A 133 15.24 14.37 -3.31
C LYS A 133 14.92 13.11 -2.46
N ALA A 134 13.63 12.76 -2.32
CA ALA A 134 13.26 11.56 -1.55
C ALA A 134 14.00 10.33 -2.07
N THR A 135 14.54 9.55 -1.15
CA THR A 135 15.18 8.26 -1.46
C THR A 135 14.10 7.21 -1.69
N PRO A 136 14.22 6.35 -2.70
CA PRO A 136 13.34 5.20 -2.83
C PRO A 136 13.42 4.31 -1.59
N GLU A 137 12.37 3.56 -1.35
CA GLU A 137 12.34 2.55 -0.29
C GLU A 137 13.56 1.61 -0.40
N LYS A 138 14.18 1.31 0.74
CA LYS A 138 15.36 0.45 0.78
C LYS A 138 15.04 -0.91 0.17
N GLY A 139 15.79 -1.30 -0.86
CA GLY A 139 15.66 -2.57 -1.58
C GLY A 139 14.66 -2.55 -2.73
N CYS A 140 14.04 -1.42 -3.05
CA CYS A 140 13.38 -1.24 -4.33
C CYS A 140 14.43 -1.27 -5.46
N ARG A 141 14.07 -1.91 -6.57
CA ARG A 141 14.94 -2.03 -7.73
C ARG A 141 14.73 -0.89 -8.71
N MET A 142 15.81 -0.31 -9.16
CA MET A 142 15.75 0.73 -10.19
C MET A 142 15.37 0.15 -11.56
N ILE A 143 14.41 0.78 -12.22
CA ILE A 143 14.07 0.56 -13.62
C ILE A 143 14.73 1.67 -14.44
N PRO A 144 15.66 1.32 -15.34
CA PRO A 144 16.28 2.31 -16.22
C PRO A 144 15.23 2.98 -17.12
N GLU A 145 15.39 4.27 -17.37
CA GLU A 145 14.46 5.06 -18.20
C GLU A 145 14.33 4.48 -19.62
N SER A 146 15.41 3.91 -20.17
CA SER A 146 15.42 3.24 -21.47
C SER A 146 14.49 2.03 -21.58
N LYS A 147 14.07 1.43 -20.45
CA LYS A 147 13.13 0.31 -20.42
C LYS A 147 11.66 0.76 -20.35
N GLY A 148 11.40 2.05 -20.32
CA GLY A 148 10.08 2.61 -20.11
C GLY A 148 9.74 2.79 -18.62
N GLY A 149 8.57 3.34 -18.35
CA GLY A 149 8.09 3.67 -17.02
C GLY A 149 7.02 2.72 -16.51
N VAL A 150 6.13 3.30 -15.72
CA VAL A 150 4.89 2.69 -15.26
C VAL A 150 3.73 3.29 -16.03
N GLU A 151 2.86 2.43 -16.55
CA GLU A 151 1.69 2.82 -17.32
C GLU A 151 0.44 2.10 -16.80
N LEU A 152 -0.64 2.84 -16.68
CA LEU A 152 -1.98 2.30 -16.47
C LEU A 152 -2.72 2.17 -17.80
N PRO A 153 -3.66 1.23 -17.96
CA PRO A 153 -4.41 1.02 -19.21
C PRO A 153 -5.36 2.18 -19.54
N ILE A 154 -5.53 3.10 -18.62
CA ILE A 154 -6.37 4.30 -18.73
C ILE A 154 -5.52 5.57 -18.61
N ALA A 155 -6.11 6.72 -18.92
CA ALA A 155 -5.40 8.01 -18.92
C ALA A 155 -5.07 8.55 -17.50
N LEU A 156 -5.20 7.74 -16.46
CA LEU A 156 -4.87 8.10 -15.08
C LEU A 156 -3.35 8.17 -14.88
N ARG A 157 -2.87 9.26 -14.27
CA ARG A 157 -1.42 9.53 -14.08
C ARG A 157 -1.17 10.26 -12.76
N LEU A 158 0.02 10.07 -12.19
CA LEU A 158 0.52 10.90 -11.09
C LEU A 158 0.59 12.37 -11.51
N GLY A 159 0.28 13.28 -10.60
CA GLY A 159 0.30 14.72 -10.83
C GLY A 159 -0.98 15.31 -11.44
N GLN A 160 -1.98 14.51 -11.76
CA GLN A 160 -3.28 15.00 -12.23
C GLN A 160 -4.08 15.67 -11.11
N SER A 161 -4.92 16.63 -11.48
CA SER A 161 -5.87 17.22 -10.55
C SER A 161 -7.06 16.31 -10.25
N GLU A 162 -7.78 16.56 -9.15
CA GLU A 162 -8.99 15.81 -8.82
C GLU A 162 -10.05 15.88 -9.94
N ALA A 163 -10.21 17.04 -10.57
CA ALA A 163 -11.16 17.19 -11.68
C ALA A 163 -10.82 16.25 -12.86
N GLN A 164 -9.54 16.11 -13.20
CA GLN A 164 -9.08 15.18 -14.24
C GLN A 164 -9.34 13.72 -13.85
N VAL A 165 -9.07 13.35 -12.58
CA VAL A 165 -9.37 12.00 -12.05
C VAL A 165 -10.86 11.69 -12.16
N ARG A 166 -11.72 12.62 -11.73
CA ARG A 166 -13.20 12.46 -11.83
C ARG A 166 -13.70 12.36 -13.26
N THR A 167 -13.03 13.01 -14.20
CA THR A 167 -13.37 12.88 -15.63
C THR A 167 -13.12 11.46 -16.11
N ILE A 168 -12.01 10.82 -15.64
CA ILE A 168 -11.59 9.48 -16.04
C ILE A 168 -12.41 8.41 -15.31
N LEU A 169 -12.44 8.45 -13.97
CA LEU A 169 -13.02 7.40 -13.13
C LEU A 169 -14.51 7.64 -12.79
N GLY A 170 -15.01 8.86 -12.97
CA GLY A 170 -16.37 9.23 -12.58
C GLY A 170 -16.47 9.73 -11.14
N LYS A 171 -17.66 9.58 -10.55
CA LYS A 171 -17.93 9.96 -9.16
C LYS A 171 -17.29 8.92 -8.23
N PRO A 172 -16.47 9.33 -7.24
CA PRO A 172 -15.93 8.40 -6.25
C PRO A 172 -17.05 7.84 -5.36
N THR A 173 -16.85 6.63 -4.87
CA THR A 173 -17.74 5.99 -3.88
C THR A 173 -17.69 6.74 -2.55
N ALA A 174 -16.49 7.14 -2.13
CA ALA A 174 -16.27 7.91 -0.92
C ALA A 174 -15.06 8.83 -1.03
N ARG A 175 -14.97 9.76 -0.07
CA ARG A 175 -13.82 10.63 0.13
C ARG A 175 -13.39 10.58 1.61
N TYR A 176 -12.11 10.38 1.85
CA TYR A 176 -11.49 10.41 3.17
C TYR A 176 -10.33 11.39 3.14
N GLN A 177 -10.51 12.57 3.75
CA GLN A 177 -9.50 13.64 3.73
C GLN A 177 -9.01 13.95 2.31
N THR A 178 -7.78 13.55 1.97
CA THR A 178 -7.14 13.73 0.67
C THR A 178 -7.32 12.55 -0.28
N THR A 179 -7.95 11.45 0.16
CA THR A 179 -8.09 10.22 -0.60
C THR A 179 -9.48 10.07 -1.18
N LEU A 180 -9.57 9.80 -2.48
CA LEU A 180 -10.79 9.32 -3.13
C LEU A 180 -10.77 7.79 -3.19
N LEU A 181 -11.89 7.18 -2.82
CA LEU A 181 -12.12 5.75 -2.95
C LEU A 181 -13.13 5.49 -4.07
N TYR A 182 -12.78 4.60 -4.95
CA TYR A 182 -13.64 3.96 -5.93
C TYR A 182 -13.73 2.49 -5.57
N TYR A 183 -14.89 2.06 -5.14
CA TYR A 183 -15.17 0.70 -4.71
C TYR A 183 -16.25 0.10 -5.58
N HIS A 184 -15.97 -1.03 -6.16
CA HIS A 184 -16.89 -1.77 -6.99
C HIS A 184 -16.90 -3.24 -6.62
N GLU A 185 -18.10 -3.79 -6.49
CA GLU A 185 -18.33 -5.20 -6.27
C GLU A 185 -19.37 -5.68 -7.27
N HIS A 186 -19.11 -6.83 -7.89
CA HIS A 186 -20.04 -7.45 -8.83
C HIS A 186 -19.82 -8.96 -8.84
N GLU A 187 -20.83 -9.66 -9.33
CA GLU A 187 -20.72 -11.10 -9.54
C GLU A 187 -20.23 -11.41 -10.96
N GLU A 188 -19.24 -12.28 -11.06
CA GLU A 188 -18.79 -12.89 -12.33
C GLU A 188 -19.06 -14.38 -12.30
N SER A 189 -19.41 -14.96 -13.44
CA SER A 189 -19.50 -16.42 -13.59
C SER A 189 -18.21 -16.93 -14.21
N ILE A 190 -17.41 -17.67 -13.43
CA ILE A 190 -16.20 -18.32 -13.89
C ILE A 190 -16.42 -19.84 -13.84
N HIS A 191 -16.35 -20.50 -14.97
CA HIS A 191 -16.62 -21.94 -15.09
C HIS A 191 -17.99 -22.36 -14.50
N ASN A 192 -19.03 -21.55 -14.72
CA ASN A 192 -20.39 -21.73 -14.19
C ASN A 192 -20.49 -21.67 -12.64
N GLN A 193 -19.50 -21.14 -11.97
CA GLN A 193 -19.55 -20.84 -10.53
C GLN A 193 -19.63 -19.31 -10.34
N PRO A 194 -20.52 -18.82 -9.45
CA PRO A 194 -20.57 -17.41 -9.15
C PRO A 194 -19.35 -17.00 -8.30
N TYR A 195 -18.69 -15.94 -8.68
CA TYR A 195 -17.61 -15.29 -7.93
C TYR A 195 -18.01 -13.86 -7.61
N SER A 196 -17.86 -13.46 -6.35
CA SER A 196 -17.88 -12.05 -5.99
C SER A 196 -16.52 -11.46 -6.31
N VAL A 197 -16.51 -10.44 -7.18
CA VAL A 197 -15.31 -9.72 -7.57
C VAL A 197 -15.33 -8.35 -6.93
N LEU A 198 -14.39 -8.10 -6.04
CA LEU A 198 -14.12 -6.82 -5.43
C LEU A 198 -13.01 -6.12 -6.19
N ASN A 199 -13.21 -4.87 -6.57
CA ASN A 199 -12.15 -4.02 -7.10
C ASN A 199 -12.18 -2.65 -6.42
N THR A 200 -11.03 -2.21 -5.91
CA THR A 200 -10.86 -0.90 -5.30
C THR A 200 -9.79 -0.11 -6.00
N VAL A 201 -10.05 1.19 -6.20
CA VAL A 201 -9.05 2.16 -6.63
C VAL A 201 -9.04 3.29 -5.61
N THR A 202 -7.88 3.55 -5.03
CA THR A 202 -7.65 4.65 -4.09
C THR A 202 -6.72 5.67 -4.73
N ILE A 203 -7.10 6.95 -4.64
CA ILE A 203 -6.31 8.06 -5.18
C ILE A 203 -6.01 9.03 -4.06
N ASP A 204 -4.75 9.13 -3.66
CA ASP A 204 -4.31 10.12 -2.67
C ASP A 204 -3.79 11.38 -3.35
N PHE A 205 -4.17 12.55 -2.79
CA PHE A 205 -3.78 13.85 -3.29
C PHE A 205 -2.86 14.56 -2.30
N ARG A 206 -1.80 15.17 -2.81
CA ARG A 206 -0.98 16.11 -2.07
C ARG A 206 -0.85 17.39 -2.89
N GLU A 207 -1.04 18.53 -2.23
CA GLU A 207 -0.99 19.84 -2.91
C GLU A 207 -1.92 19.92 -4.14
N GLY A 208 -3.10 19.28 -4.06
CA GLY A 208 -4.11 19.27 -5.12
C GLY A 208 -3.80 18.38 -6.33
N ALA A 209 -2.71 17.61 -6.29
CA ALA A 209 -2.30 16.72 -7.35
C ALA A 209 -2.23 15.26 -6.89
N VAL A 210 -2.53 14.31 -7.78
CA VAL A 210 -2.39 12.86 -7.52
C VAL A 210 -0.98 12.56 -7.07
N PHE A 211 -0.84 12.14 -5.83
CA PHE A 211 0.42 11.70 -5.24
C PHE A 211 0.58 10.19 -5.32
N ALA A 212 -0.49 9.43 -5.02
CA ALA A 212 -0.46 7.98 -5.07
C ALA A 212 -1.76 7.40 -5.65
N ILE A 213 -1.63 6.23 -6.26
CA ILE A 213 -2.69 5.43 -6.86
C ILE A 213 -2.54 4.02 -6.30
N GLY A 214 -3.51 3.54 -5.54
CA GLY A 214 -3.61 2.16 -5.08
C GLY A 214 -4.70 1.44 -5.86
N VAL A 215 -4.45 0.20 -6.20
CA VAL A 215 -5.43 -0.69 -6.84
C VAL A 215 -5.36 -2.04 -6.16
N PHE A 216 -6.51 -2.58 -5.85
CA PHE A 216 -6.65 -3.93 -5.30
C PHE A 216 -7.81 -4.64 -5.98
N LYS A 217 -7.63 -5.93 -6.26
CA LYS A 217 -8.66 -6.82 -6.80
C LYS A 217 -8.69 -8.12 -6.02
N SER A 218 -9.89 -8.61 -5.72
CA SER A 218 -10.11 -9.89 -5.06
C SER A 218 -11.33 -10.57 -5.66
N SER A 219 -11.17 -11.83 -6.05
CA SER A 219 -12.26 -12.70 -6.50
C SER A 219 -12.46 -13.84 -5.50
N GLN A 220 -13.67 -13.98 -4.97
CA GLN A 220 -14.02 -14.97 -3.93
C GLN A 220 -15.22 -15.81 -4.40
N THR A 221 -15.22 -17.11 -4.06
CA THR A 221 -16.36 -18.04 -4.24
C THR A 221 -17.31 -17.98 -3.08
#